data_a47edf97d5c90db9922d473af8738d5b
#
_entry.id   a47edf97d5c90db9922d473af8738d5b
#
_cell.length_a   1.000
_cell.length_b   1.000
_cell.length_c   1.000
_cell.angle_alpha   90.00
_cell.angle_beta   90.00
_cell.angle_gamma   90.00
#
_symmetry.space_group_name_H-M   'P 1'
#
loop_
_entity.id
_entity.type
_entity.pdbx_description
1 polymer ?
#
loop_
_entity_poly.entity_id
_entity_poly.type
_entity_poly.pdbx_seq_one_letter_code
_entity_poly.pdbx_strand_id
1 'polypeptide(L)'
;MIIVKGNKKSSRISGGKMKPIILNKYSTAAILLFAAAAVFIDIALISNPGDITTAAFVISGMVCAMTGIFTLTFSAGEPVDPRLLGILPAQGSINLCRITHHLGMHGNAYFLPTRLTGEAKVMQFNPISTYDGKQGPEKGSFRKTGPAGLVTTPSCDLLIKDLRKRNALIVPDKDGELTQLIRETIEDVFKFAPRVSARWNGSTVTITFHDYPSIDGCKIIAQRSPDCCTMSPCPMCSLCGAVIAEGKDSVVTADQCSVSSSSRDVTAVFSIFPLPDSSR
;
A
#
# COMPACT_ATOMS: atom_id res chain seq x y z
N MET A 1 -14.11 19.25 41.05
CA MET A 1 -12.92 18.94 41.84
C MET A 1 -12.95 17.43 42.10
N ILE A 2 -12.36 16.64 41.23
CA ILE A 2 -12.33 15.16 41.35
C ILE A 2 -10.88 14.77 41.60
N ILE A 3 -10.65 14.23 42.79
CA ILE A 3 -9.35 13.77 43.27
C ILE A 3 -9.10 12.36 42.73
N VAL A 4 -8.12 12.19 41.86
CA VAL A 4 -7.66 10.87 41.40
C VAL A 4 -6.59 10.35 42.37
N LYS A 5 -6.94 9.33 43.15
CA LYS A 5 -5.99 8.59 43.99
C LYS A 5 -5.04 7.76 43.12
N GLY A 6 -3.77 8.12 43.14
CA GLY A 6 -2.70 7.36 42.49
C GLY A 6 -2.43 6.06 43.25
N ASN A 7 -2.60 4.93 42.59
CA ASN A 7 -2.23 3.62 43.07
C ASN A 7 -0.85 3.25 42.52
N LYS A 8 0.16 3.34 43.39
CA LYS A 8 1.55 3.02 43.09
C LYS A 8 1.72 1.49 43.10
N LYS A 9 1.53 0.81 41.99
CA LYS A 9 1.90 -0.61 41.83
C LYS A 9 3.36 -0.71 41.38
N SER A 10 4.20 -1.21 42.30
CA SER A 10 5.57 -1.63 42.06
C SER A 10 5.60 -2.67 40.93
N SER A 11 6.16 -2.31 39.79
CA SER A 11 6.42 -3.26 38.72
C SER A 11 7.71 -4.02 39.01
N ARG A 12 7.58 -5.28 39.44
CA ARG A 12 8.69 -6.24 39.39
C ARG A 12 9.13 -6.38 37.93
N ILE A 13 10.41 -6.09 37.66
CA ILE A 13 11.09 -6.35 36.40
C ILE A 13 11.13 -7.89 36.23
N SER A 14 10.22 -8.42 35.48
CA SER A 14 10.22 -9.83 35.05
C SER A 14 11.31 -9.99 33.98
N GLY A 15 12.23 -10.92 34.20
CA GLY A 15 13.31 -11.23 33.29
C GLY A 15 12.85 -11.41 31.85
N GLY A 16 13.43 -10.64 30.97
CA GLY A 16 13.12 -10.65 29.54
C GLY A 16 13.40 -12.03 28.93
N LYS A 17 12.35 -12.77 28.58
CA LYS A 17 12.47 -13.83 27.59
C LYS A 17 12.93 -13.17 26.30
N MET A 18 14.16 -13.49 25.87
CA MET A 18 14.65 -13.11 24.54
C MET A 18 13.61 -13.52 23.50
N LYS A 19 13.01 -12.55 22.83
CA LYS A 19 12.15 -12.82 21.66
C LYS A 19 12.99 -13.58 20.64
N PRO A 20 12.45 -14.59 19.95
CA PRO A 20 13.16 -15.26 18.89
C PRO A 20 13.57 -14.18 17.87
N ILE A 21 14.87 -14.08 17.62
CA ILE A 21 15.42 -13.22 16.57
C ILE A 21 14.82 -13.76 15.28
N ILE A 22 13.91 -13.02 14.65
CA ILE A 22 13.43 -13.32 13.31
C ILE A 22 14.65 -13.07 12.42
N LEU A 23 15.39 -14.13 12.12
CA LEU A 23 16.55 -14.05 11.26
C LEU A 23 16.09 -13.59 9.87
N ASN A 24 16.40 -12.36 9.54
CA ASN A 24 16.28 -11.85 8.18
C ASN A 24 17.29 -12.63 7.29
N LYS A 25 16.93 -12.89 6.03
CA LYS A 25 17.79 -13.61 5.06
C LYS A 25 19.21 -13.04 5.01
N TYR A 26 19.36 -11.73 5.14
CA TYR A 26 20.66 -11.05 5.20
C TYR A 26 21.42 -11.33 6.50
N SER A 27 20.75 -11.34 7.65
CA SER A 27 21.37 -11.68 8.93
C SER A 27 21.88 -13.13 8.95
N THR A 28 21.10 -14.05 8.39
CA THR A 28 21.50 -15.46 8.26
C THR A 28 22.73 -15.59 7.36
N ALA A 29 22.75 -14.92 6.22
CA ALA A 29 23.86 -14.92 5.29
C ALA A 29 25.12 -14.32 5.95
N ALA A 30 24.98 -13.22 6.69
CA ALA A 30 26.10 -12.60 7.41
C ALA A 30 26.69 -13.52 8.48
N ILE A 31 25.85 -14.22 9.26
CA ILE A 31 26.28 -15.20 10.26
C ILE A 31 27.09 -16.32 9.60
N LEU A 32 26.60 -16.86 8.46
CA LEU A 32 27.34 -17.90 7.72
C LEU A 32 28.68 -17.40 7.20
N LEU A 33 28.76 -16.14 6.72
CA LEU A 33 30.01 -15.54 6.28
C LEU A 33 31.00 -15.33 7.43
N PHE A 34 30.54 -14.92 8.61
CA PHE A 34 31.41 -14.82 9.78
C PHE A 34 31.88 -16.19 10.28
N ALA A 35 31.01 -17.20 10.25
CA ALA A 35 31.41 -18.57 10.58
C ALA A 35 32.49 -19.09 9.61
N ALA A 36 32.32 -18.88 8.31
CA ALA A 36 33.33 -19.23 7.31
C ALA A 36 34.65 -18.47 7.52
N ALA A 37 34.56 -17.16 7.84
CA ALA A 37 35.75 -16.36 8.15
C ALA A 37 36.56 -16.94 9.36
N ALA A 38 35.84 -17.33 10.43
CA ALA A 38 36.43 -17.93 11.59
C ALA A 38 37.17 -19.26 11.23
N VAL A 39 36.49 -20.13 10.47
CA VAL A 39 37.08 -21.40 10.02
C VAL A 39 38.36 -21.18 9.19
N PHE A 40 38.36 -20.22 8.25
CA PHE A 40 39.53 -19.93 7.45
C PHE A 40 40.70 -19.40 8.31
N ILE A 41 40.42 -18.56 9.30
CA ILE A 41 41.45 -18.05 10.22
C ILE A 41 41.97 -19.17 11.10
N ASP A 42 41.14 -20.04 11.63
CA ASP A 42 41.55 -21.19 12.45
C ASP A 42 42.47 -22.14 11.66
N ILE A 43 42.10 -22.45 10.40
CA ILE A 43 42.97 -23.27 9.52
C ILE A 43 44.32 -22.57 9.31
N ALA A 44 44.31 -21.25 9.08
CA ALA A 44 45.56 -20.51 8.89
C ALA A 44 46.46 -20.51 10.14
N LEU A 45 45.90 -20.50 11.36
CA LEU A 45 46.67 -20.56 12.62
C LEU A 45 47.29 -21.95 12.88
N ILE A 46 46.65 -23.02 12.39
CA ILE A 46 47.13 -24.39 12.54
C ILE A 46 48.17 -24.73 11.46
N SER A 47 48.14 -24.05 10.32
CA SER A 47 49.06 -24.28 9.20
C SER A 47 50.43 -23.65 9.46
N ASN A 48 51.48 -24.20 8.85
CA ASN A 48 52.85 -23.69 9.04
C ASN A 48 53.01 -22.22 8.57
N PRO A 49 53.55 -21.32 9.41
CA PRO A 49 53.78 -19.94 9.01
C PRO A 49 54.82 -19.86 7.89
N GLY A 50 54.47 -19.25 6.78
CA GLY A 50 55.34 -19.04 5.62
C GLY A 50 54.92 -19.77 4.34
N ASP A 51 53.89 -20.58 4.39
CA ASP A 51 53.33 -21.23 3.20
C ASP A 51 52.32 -20.30 2.48
N ILE A 52 52.36 -20.32 1.14
CA ILE A 52 51.44 -19.56 0.28
C ILE A 52 49.98 -19.92 0.62
N THR A 53 49.71 -21.17 1.00
CA THR A 53 48.39 -21.63 1.42
C THR A 53 47.86 -20.93 2.66
N THR A 54 48.71 -20.66 3.65
CA THR A 54 48.38 -19.93 4.88
C THR A 54 47.97 -18.48 4.56
N ALA A 55 48.74 -17.81 3.68
CA ALA A 55 48.40 -16.47 3.23
C ALA A 55 47.04 -16.45 2.49
N ALA A 56 46.72 -17.44 1.66
CA ALA A 56 45.45 -17.55 0.97
C ALA A 56 44.27 -17.71 1.94
N PHE A 57 44.42 -18.51 3.00
CA PHE A 57 43.39 -18.66 4.04
C PHE A 57 43.14 -17.39 4.83
N VAL A 58 44.19 -16.65 5.19
CA VAL A 58 44.06 -15.36 5.88
C VAL A 58 43.30 -14.34 5.02
N ILE A 59 43.68 -14.21 3.74
CA ILE A 59 43.00 -13.29 2.81
C ILE A 59 41.54 -13.70 2.62
N SER A 60 41.26 -15.00 2.43
CA SER A 60 39.89 -15.51 2.28
C SER A 60 39.04 -15.23 3.52
N GLY A 61 39.60 -15.42 4.72
CA GLY A 61 38.90 -15.10 5.97
C GLY A 61 38.60 -13.60 6.09
N MET A 62 39.54 -12.71 5.72
CA MET A 62 39.29 -11.27 5.71
C MET A 62 38.21 -10.86 4.71
N VAL A 63 38.19 -11.44 3.50
CA VAL A 63 37.18 -11.17 2.48
C VAL A 63 35.81 -11.63 2.98
N CYS A 64 35.69 -12.81 3.57
CA CYS A 64 34.43 -13.29 4.16
C CYS A 64 33.95 -12.38 5.29
N ALA A 65 34.83 -11.94 6.18
CA ALA A 65 34.49 -11.03 7.27
C ALA A 65 33.99 -9.67 6.74
N MET A 66 34.69 -9.07 5.79
CA MET A 66 34.28 -7.81 5.15
C MET A 66 32.93 -7.95 4.45
N THR A 67 32.74 -9.02 3.66
CA THR A 67 31.46 -9.29 2.99
C THR A 67 30.34 -9.50 4.01
N GLY A 68 30.63 -10.15 5.15
CA GLY A 68 29.68 -10.28 6.26
C GLY A 68 29.25 -8.94 6.85
N ILE A 69 30.20 -8.01 7.07
CA ILE A 69 29.92 -6.65 7.54
C ILE A 69 29.04 -5.90 6.53
N PHE A 70 29.38 -5.94 5.23
CA PHE A 70 28.57 -5.31 4.20
C PHE A 70 27.16 -5.91 4.14
N THR A 71 27.03 -7.23 4.25
CA THR A 71 25.72 -7.89 4.26
C THR A 71 24.88 -7.46 5.46
N LEU A 72 25.50 -7.23 6.63
CA LEU A 72 24.79 -6.67 7.79
C LEU A 72 24.36 -5.22 7.58
N THR A 73 25.17 -4.40 6.94
CA THR A 73 24.80 -2.99 6.66
C THR A 73 23.66 -2.88 5.65
N PHE A 74 23.54 -3.82 4.71
CA PHE A 74 22.38 -3.94 3.81
C PHE A 74 21.15 -4.54 4.48
N SER A 75 21.29 -5.16 5.63
CA SER A 75 20.18 -5.55 6.51
C SER A 75 19.57 -4.31 7.17
N ALA A 76 19.14 -3.34 6.35
CA ALA A 76 18.51 -2.11 6.80
C ALA A 76 17.26 -2.44 7.60
N GLY A 77 17.28 -2.15 8.90
CA GLY A 77 16.17 -2.12 9.83
C GLY A 77 15.21 -3.32 9.82
N GLU A 78 14.62 -3.65 10.94
CA GLU A 78 13.55 -4.66 10.96
C GLU A 78 12.44 -4.20 10.00
N PRO A 79 12.12 -4.98 8.96
CA PRO A 79 11.03 -4.62 8.06
C PRO A 79 9.76 -4.49 8.90
N VAL A 80 9.09 -3.36 8.78
CA VAL A 80 7.78 -3.16 9.42
C VAL A 80 6.87 -4.32 9.00
N ASP A 81 6.26 -4.98 9.99
CA ASP A 81 5.34 -6.09 9.70
C ASP A 81 4.22 -5.58 8.77
N PRO A 82 4.07 -6.14 7.55
CA PRO A 82 3.06 -5.70 6.60
C PRO A 82 1.63 -5.76 7.14
N ARG A 83 1.38 -6.62 8.14
CA ARG A 83 0.09 -6.69 8.84
C ARG A 83 -0.23 -5.40 9.57
N LEU A 84 0.76 -4.80 10.24
CA LEU A 84 0.58 -3.53 10.94
C LEU A 84 0.25 -2.40 9.97
N LEU A 85 0.86 -2.39 8.78
CA LEU A 85 0.54 -1.40 7.73
C LEU A 85 -0.92 -1.45 7.30
N GLY A 86 -1.56 -2.63 7.31
CA GLY A 86 -2.99 -2.78 7.01
C GLY A 86 -3.88 -2.39 8.20
N ILE A 87 -3.50 -2.75 9.42
CA ILE A 87 -4.32 -2.56 10.62
C ILE A 87 -4.31 -1.10 11.09
N LEU A 88 -3.16 -0.42 11.03
CA LEU A 88 -3.01 0.97 11.51
C LEU A 88 -4.02 1.95 10.89
N PRO A 89 -4.23 2.00 9.57
CA PRO A 89 -5.20 2.91 8.97
C PRO A 89 -6.65 2.43 9.09
N ALA A 90 -6.90 1.15 9.42
CA ALA A 90 -8.24 0.56 9.39
C ALA A 90 -9.22 1.31 10.29
N GLN A 91 -8.84 1.65 11.52
CA GLN A 91 -9.71 2.40 12.43
C GLN A 91 -9.97 3.81 11.94
N GLY A 92 -9.00 4.47 11.32
CA GLY A 92 -9.17 5.79 10.69
C GLY A 92 -10.17 5.74 9.54
N SER A 93 -10.07 4.75 8.67
CA SER A 93 -11.01 4.52 7.56
C SER A 93 -12.42 4.27 8.06
N ILE A 94 -12.60 3.44 9.09
CA ILE A 94 -13.91 3.16 9.71
C ILE A 94 -14.51 4.45 10.31
N ASN A 95 -13.72 5.25 10.99
CA ASN A 95 -14.19 6.51 11.57
C ASN A 95 -14.57 7.50 10.47
N LEU A 96 -13.78 7.62 9.42
CA LEU A 96 -14.09 8.47 8.27
C LEU A 96 -15.40 8.03 7.61
N CYS A 97 -15.58 6.73 7.39
CA CYS A 97 -16.81 6.17 6.84
C CYS A 97 -18.03 6.52 7.71
N ARG A 98 -17.92 6.40 9.03
CA ARG A 98 -19.00 6.78 9.95
C ARG A 98 -19.33 8.27 9.88
N ILE A 99 -18.32 9.14 9.83
CA ILE A 99 -18.52 10.58 9.69
C ILE A 99 -19.24 10.88 8.36
N THR A 100 -18.78 10.28 7.27
CA THR A 100 -19.37 10.43 5.94
C THR A 100 -20.83 9.99 5.94
N HIS A 101 -21.13 8.85 6.55
CA HIS A 101 -22.50 8.36 6.72
C HIS A 101 -23.37 9.31 7.55
N HIS A 102 -22.86 9.85 8.66
CA HIS A 102 -23.57 10.83 9.48
C HIS A 102 -23.83 12.15 8.76
N LEU A 103 -23.01 12.49 7.76
CA LEU A 103 -23.23 13.63 6.87
C LEU A 103 -24.26 13.35 5.76
N GLY A 104 -24.92 12.17 5.78
CA GLY A 104 -25.96 11.79 4.81
C GLY A 104 -25.42 11.22 3.50
N MET A 105 -24.14 10.91 3.41
CA MET A 105 -23.54 10.28 2.23
C MET A 105 -23.64 8.76 2.40
N HIS A 106 -24.29 8.09 1.44
CA HIS A 106 -24.53 6.64 1.50
C HIS A 106 -24.04 5.90 0.25
N GLY A 107 -23.50 6.63 -0.72
CA GLY A 107 -23.04 6.07 -1.99
C GLY A 107 -21.55 5.76 -2.03
N ASN A 108 -21.15 5.06 -3.09
CA ASN A 108 -19.78 4.77 -3.39
C ASN A 108 -18.97 6.04 -3.68
N ALA A 109 -17.66 5.96 -3.54
CA ALA A 109 -16.75 7.02 -3.95
C ALA A 109 -16.60 7.02 -5.47
N TYR A 110 -16.65 8.20 -6.07
CA TYR A 110 -16.38 8.45 -7.47
C TYR A 110 -15.04 9.17 -7.63
N PHE A 111 -14.21 8.69 -8.52
CA PHE A 111 -12.98 9.35 -8.94
C PHE A 111 -13.27 10.19 -10.17
N LEU A 112 -13.13 11.50 -10.02
CA LEU A 112 -13.44 12.47 -11.04
C LEU A 112 -12.18 12.89 -11.78
N PRO A 113 -12.14 12.78 -13.13
CA PRO A 113 -10.99 13.21 -13.91
C PRO A 113 -10.81 14.75 -13.86
N THR A 114 -9.61 15.19 -14.21
CA THR A 114 -9.21 16.61 -14.21
C THR A 114 -10.12 17.46 -15.09
N ARG A 115 -10.58 16.93 -16.20
CA ARG A 115 -11.49 17.62 -17.15
C ARG A 115 -12.81 18.02 -16.50
N LEU A 116 -13.33 17.18 -15.60
CA LEU A 116 -14.62 17.41 -14.97
C LEU A 116 -14.55 18.38 -13.78
N THR A 117 -13.45 18.35 -13.05
CA THR A 117 -13.27 19.18 -11.85
C THR A 117 -12.56 20.50 -12.11
N GLY A 118 -11.80 20.59 -13.20
CA GLY A 118 -10.88 21.71 -13.48
C GLY A 118 -9.70 21.79 -12.50
N GLU A 119 -9.52 20.76 -11.66
CA GLU A 119 -8.37 20.65 -10.77
C GLU A 119 -7.19 20.00 -11.51
N ALA A 120 -5.96 20.23 -11.02
CA ALA A 120 -4.75 19.67 -11.65
C ALA A 120 -4.58 18.16 -11.39
N LYS A 121 -5.54 17.50 -10.75
CA LYS A 121 -5.49 16.09 -10.34
C LYS A 121 -6.89 15.50 -10.24
N VAL A 122 -6.94 14.17 -10.26
CA VAL A 122 -8.17 13.41 -9.97
C VAL A 122 -8.64 13.74 -8.55
N MET A 123 -9.94 13.99 -8.40
CA MET A 123 -10.58 14.24 -7.11
C MET A 123 -11.51 13.08 -6.77
N GLN A 124 -11.74 12.85 -5.48
CA GLN A 124 -12.73 11.90 -4.99
C GLN A 124 -14.01 12.65 -4.63
N PHE A 125 -15.15 12.13 -5.08
CA PHE A 125 -16.47 12.68 -4.80
C PHE A 125 -17.36 11.64 -4.14
N ASN A 126 -17.95 12.00 -3.01
CA ASN A 126 -18.94 11.18 -2.32
C ASN A 126 -20.28 11.91 -2.39
N PRO A 127 -21.23 11.44 -3.21
CA PRO A 127 -22.54 12.10 -3.38
C PRO A 127 -23.47 11.83 -2.19
N ILE A 128 -24.37 12.78 -1.92
CA ILE A 128 -25.49 12.62 -0.97
C ILE A 128 -26.69 11.93 -1.63
N SER A 129 -26.83 12.08 -2.94
CA SER A 129 -27.91 11.49 -3.74
C SER A 129 -27.34 10.66 -4.89
N THR A 130 -28.22 9.98 -5.61
CA THR A 130 -27.81 9.20 -6.80
C THR A 130 -27.04 10.09 -7.78
N TYR A 131 -25.88 9.63 -8.20
CA TYR A 131 -25.00 10.33 -9.11
C TYR A 131 -24.83 9.52 -10.41
N ASP A 132 -25.03 10.18 -11.55
CA ASP A 132 -25.00 9.56 -12.88
C ASP A 132 -23.64 9.64 -13.58
N GLY A 133 -22.64 10.27 -12.94
CA GLY A 133 -21.29 10.40 -13.49
C GLY A 133 -21.12 11.41 -14.61
N LYS A 134 -22.16 12.17 -14.99
CA LYS A 134 -22.13 13.05 -16.17
C LYS A 134 -21.76 14.49 -15.88
N GLN A 135 -22.01 14.95 -14.68
CA GLN A 135 -21.81 16.34 -14.29
C GLN A 135 -20.81 16.43 -13.15
N GLY A 136 -19.87 17.37 -13.24
CA GLY A 136 -18.95 17.66 -12.14
C GLY A 136 -19.66 18.32 -10.97
N PRO A 137 -19.18 18.12 -9.73
CA PRO A 137 -19.61 18.90 -8.60
C PRO A 137 -19.20 20.37 -8.84
N GLU A 138 -20.14 21.30 -8.67
CA GLU A 138 -19.80 22.73 -8.78
C GLU A 138 -18.77 23.14 -7.71
N LYS A 139 -17.85 24.04 -8.08
CA LYS A 139 -16.87 24.62 -7.16
C LYS A 139 -17.57 25.33 -6.00
N GLY A 140 -17.38 24.78 -4.81
CA GLY A 140 -17.94 25.33 -3.57
C GLY A 140 -18.92 24.36 -2.90
N SER A 141 -18.61 23.98 -1.71
CA SER A 141 -19.11 22.84 -0.95
C SER A 141 -20.64 22.72 -0.75
N PHE A 142 -21.44 23.70 -1.11
CA PHE A 142 -22.91 23.70 -0.89
C PHE A 142 -23.62 24.53 -1.96
N ARG A 143 -23.90 23.99 -3.14
CA ARG A 143 -24.74 24.69 -4.12
C ARG A 143 -25.96 23.90 -4.56
N LYS A 144 -27.02 24.66 -4.93
CA LYS A 144 -28.38 24.17 -5.21
C LYS A 144 -28.60 23.59 -6.62
N THR A 145 -27.61 23.59 -7.50
CA THR A 145 -27.76 23.28 -8.94
C THR A 145 -26.69 22.32 -9.45
N GLY A 146 -26.46 21.22 -8.78
CA GLY A 146 -25.53 20.16 -9.18
C GLY A 146 -25.59 18.99 -8.22
N PRO A 147 -24.89 17.90 -8.47
CA PRO A 147 -24.87 16.79 -7.54
C PRO A 147 -24.23 17.23 -6.22
N ALA A 148 -25.08 17.23 -5.17
CA ALA A 148 -24.63 17.57 -3.82
C ALA A 148 -23.79 16.44 -3.24
N GLY A 149 -22.66 16.77 -2.62
CA GLY A 149 -21.76 15.78 -2.03
C GLY A 149 -20.47 16.40 -1.53
N LEU A 150 -19.58 15.55 -1.06
CA LEU A 150 -18.28 15.93 -0.55
C LEU A 150 -17.20 15.64 -1.59
N VAL A 151 -16.45 16.67 -1.99
CA VAL A 151 -15.26 16.53 -2.82
C VAL A 151 -14.03 16.52 -1.91
N THR A 152 -13.22 15.48 -2.04
CA THR A 152 -12.00 15.30 -1.27
C THR A 152 -10.83 14.93 -2.17
N THR A 153 -9.63 15.04 -1.64
CA THR A 153 -8.45 14.44 -2.26
C THR A 153 -8.47 12.93 -2.05
N PRO A 154 -8.26 12.11 -3.10
CA PRO A 154 -8.18 10.66 -2.96
C PRO A 154 -7.12 10.24 -1.94
N SER A 155 -7.36 9.15 -1.22
CA SER A 155 -6.43 8.64 -0.21
C SER A 155 -5.06 8.24 -0.78
N CYS A 156 -4.97 8.02 -2.09
CA CYS A 156 -3.72 7.72 -2.82
C CYS A 156 -2.94 8.96 -3.29
N ASP A 157 -3.41 10.18 -3.07
CA ASP A 157 -2.80 11.42 -3.64
C ASP A 157 -1.30 11.54 -3.34
N LEU A 158 -0.90 11.22 -2.12
CA LEU A 158 0.51 11.25 -1.75
C LEU A 158 1.34 10.18 -2.46
N LEU A 159 0.77 9.01 -2.72
CA LEU A 159 1.43 7.95 -3.49
C LEU A 159 1.62 8.38 -4.96
N ILE A 160 0.60 8.95 -5.57
CA ILE A 160 0.67 9.48 -6.94
C ILE A 160 1.69 10.62 -7.04
N LYS A 161 1.74 11.52 -6.06
CA LYS A 161 2.75 12.59 -6.01
C LYS A 161 4.16 12.04 -5.91
N ASP A 162 4.38 11.02 -5.09
CA ASP A 162 5.69 10.38 -4.97
C ASP A 162 6.10 9.69 -6.28
N LEU A 163 5.17 8.97 -6.93
CA LEU A 163 5.40 8.37 -8.25
C LEU A 163 5.78 9.41 -9.30
N ARG A 164 5.04 10.51 -9.40
CA ARG A 164 5.33 11.59 -10.35
C ARG A 164 6.68 12.23 -10.10
N LYS A 165 7.05 12.41 -8.82
CA LYS A 165 8.33 13.00 -8.43
C LYS A 165 9.52 12.10 -8.76
N ARG A 166 9.39 10.79 -8.55
CA ARG A 166 10.49 9.82 -8.72
C ARG A 166 10.59 9.27 -10.14
N ASN A 167 9.46 8.94 -10.76
CA ASN A 167 9.42 8.11 -11.96
C ASN A 167 8.78 8.80 -13.18
N ALA A 168 8.48 10.11 -13.11
CA ALA A 168 7.81 10.84 -14.18
C ALA A 168 6.55 10.08 -14.69
N LEU A 169 5.66 9.70 -13.78
CA LEU A 169 4.46 8.91 -14.06
C LEU A 169 3.66 9.50 -15.22
N ILE A 170 3.54 8.76 -16.31
CA ILE A 170 2.67 9.02 -17.45
C ILE A 170 1.57 7.96 -17.41
N VAL A 171 0.31 8.38 -17.34
CA VAL A 171 -0.83 7.47 -17.29
C VAL A 171 -1.31 7.23 -18.74
N PRO A 172 -1.27 5.98 -19.25
CA PRO A 172 -1.74 5.65 -20.58
C PRO A 172 -3.27 5.59 -20.64
N ASP A 173 -3.82 5.57 -21.87
CA ASP A 173 -5.26 5.51 -22.14
C ASP A 173 -5.77 4.10 -22.46
N LYS A 174 -4.89 3.16 -22.87
CA LYS A 174 -5.27 1.82 -23.28
C LYS A 174 -5.35 0.85 -22.09
N ASP A 175 -6.36 -0.04 -22.12
CA ASP A 175 -6.62 -1.01 -21.05
C ASP A 175 -5.42 -1.88 -20.70
N GLY A 176 -4.70 -2.38 -21.72
CA GLY A 176 -3.51 -3.21 -21.53
C GLY A 176 -2.36 -2.46 -20.87
N GLU A 177 -2.10 -1.24 -21.32
CA GLU A 177 -1.05 -0.38 -20.77
C GLU A 177 -1.40 0.11 -19.35
N LEU A 178 -2.69 0.44 -19.08
CA LEU A 178 -3.18 0.76 -17.73
C LEU A 178 -3.01 -0.43 -16.78
N THR A 179 -3.35 -1.64 -17.26
CA THR A 179 -3.14 -2.86 -16.48
C THR A 179 -1.67 -3.04 -16.11
N GLN A 180 -0.77 -2.84 -17.09
CA GLN A 180 0.66 -2.95 -16.86
C GLN A 180 1.15 -1.88 -15.87
N LEU A 181 0.73 -0.62 -16.03
CA LEU A 181 1.09 0.46 -15.12
C LEU A 181 0.64 0.16 -13.67
N ILE A 182 -0.61 -0.28 -13.48
CA ILE A 182 -1.14 -0.65 -12.16
C ILE A 182 -0.33 -1.79 -11.57
N ARG A 183 -0.04 -2.82 -12.38
CA ARG A 183 0.74 -3.97 -11.92
C ARG A 183 2.15 -3.56 -11.50
N GLU A 184 2.91 -2.90 -12.38
CA GLU A 184 4.28 -2.44 -12.09
C GLU A 184 4.34 -1.52 -10.87
N THR A 185 3.38 -0.61 -10.74
CA THR A 185 3.30 0.29 -9.59
C THR A 185 3.13 -0.47 -8.28
N ILE A 186 2.26 -1.48 -8.25
CA ILE A 186 1.89 -2.21 -7.03
C ILE A 186 2.88 -3.33 -6.73
N GLU A 187 3.32 -4.09 -7.75
CA GLU A 187 4.23 -5.23 -7.58
C GLU A 187 5.69 -4.80 -7.43
N ASP A 188 6.17 -3.89 -8.28
CA ASP A 188 7.60 -3.58 -8.39
C ASP A 188 8.00 -2.32 -7.63
N VAL A 189 7.24 -1.23 -7.77
CA VAL A 189 7.60 0.06 -7.18
C VAL A 189 7.27 0.10 -5.69
N PHE A 190 6.02 -0.14 -5.33
CA PHE A 190 5.58 -0.09 -3.93
C PHE A 190 5.68 -1.43 -3.20
N LYS A 191 5.72 -2.54 -3.94
CA LYS A 191 5.77 -3.91 -3.40
C LYS A 191 4.64 -4.18 -2.41
N PHE A 192 3.46 -3.63 -2.69
CA PHE A 192 2.30 -3.78 -1.82
C PHE A 192 1.61 -5.14 -1.98
N ALA A 193 1.68 -5.75 -3.16
CA ALA A 193 1.21 -7.10 -3.41
C ALA A 193 2.22 -7.84 -4.30
N PRO A 194 2.42 -9.15 -4.09
CA PRO A 194 3.35 -9.94 -4.90
C PRO A 194 2.87 -10.12 -6.34
N ARG A 195 1.55 -10.08 -6.57
CA ARG A 195 0.95 -10.22 -7.90
C ARG A 195 -0.39 -9.51 -7.96
N VAL A 196 -0.63 -8.81 -9.08
CA VAL A 196 -1.89 -8.13 -9.41
C VAL A 196 -2.39 -8.59 -10.76
N SER A 197 -3.67 -8.84 -10.87
CA SER A 197 -4.33 -9.11 -12.14
C SER A 197 -5.50 -8.17 -12.36
N ALA A 198 -5.69 -7.70 -13.59
CA ALA A 198 -6.82 -6.88 -13.98
C ALA A 198 -7.55 -7.54 -15.15
N ARG A 199 -8.88 -7.53 -15.09
CA ARG A 199 -9.76 -8.04 -16.16
C ARG A 199 -10.75 -6.95 -16.53
N TRP A 200 -10.71 -6.54 -17.78
CA TRP A 200 -11.63 -5.56 -18.36
C TRP A 200 -12.82 -6.26 -18.98
N ASN A 201 -14.00 -5.74 -18.73
CA ASN A 201 -15.26 -6.20 -19.33
C ASN A 201 -16.13 -4.99 -19.67
N GLY A 202 -15.97 -4.45 -20.87
CA GLY A 202 -16.65 -3.24 -21.29
C GLY A 202 -16.32 -2.04 -20.40
N SER A 203 -17.30 -1.50 -19.73
CA SER A 203 -17.15 -0.38 -18.79
C SER A 203 -16.78 -0.78 -17.37
N THR A 204 -16.45 -2.04 -17.14
CA THR A 204 -16.10 -2.54 -15.80
C THR A 204 -14.68 -3.12 -15.79
N VAL A 205 -13.93 -2.86 -14.74
CA VAL A 205 -12.64 -3.49 -14.50
C VAL A 205 -12.61 -4.14 -13.12
N THR A 206 -12.18 -5.40 -13.10
CA THR A 206 -11.97 -6.18 -11.87
C THR A 206 -10.47 -6.31 -11.63
N ILE A 207 -10.00 -5.83 -10.49
CA ILE A 207 -8.59 -5.92 -10.08
C ILE A 207 -8.50 -6.85 -8.88
N THR A 208 -7.63 -7.85 -8.97
CA THR A 208 -7.38 -8.80 -7.88
C THR A 208 -5.93 -8.69 -7.42
N PHE A 209 -5.75 -8.43 -6.13
CA PHE A 209 -4.47 -8.44 -5.44
C PHE A 209 -4.28 -9.82 -4.83
N HIS A 210 -3.32 -10.60 -5.35
CA HIS A 210 -3.03 -11.95 -4.89
C HIS A 210 -2.04 -11.92 -3.73
N ASP A 211 -2.26 -12.81 -2.75
CA ASP A 211 -1.44 -12.93 -1.54
C ASP A 211 -1.17 -11.59 -0.84
N TYR A 212 -2.20 -10.76 -0.76
CA TYR A 212 -2.10 -9.39 -0.24
C TYR A 212 -1.61 -9.37 1.22
N PRO A 213 -0.41 -8.82 1.51
CA PRO A 213 0.18 -8.89 2.84
C PRO A 213 -0.63 -8.18 3.92
N SER A 214 -1.28 -7.06 3.56
CA SER A 214 -2.07 -6.21 4.48
C SER A 214 -3.55 -6.59 4.54
N ILE A 215 -3.93 -7.81 4.16
CA ILE A 215 -5.31 -8.30 4.09
C ILE A 215 -6.07 -8.20 5.41
N ASP A 216 -5.37 -8.26 6.54
CA ASP A 216 -6.01 -8.21 7.86
C ASP A 216 -6.73 -6.88 8.10
N GLY A 217 -6.19 -5.77 7.57
CA GLY A 217 -6.87 -4.47 7.57
C GLY A 217 -8.18 -4.49 6.77
N CYS A 218 -8.15 -5.08 5.57
CA CYS A 218 -9.34 -5.24 4.74
C CYS A 218 -10.41 -6.12 5.42
N LYS A 219 -10.01 -7.22 6.08
CA LYS A 219 -10.91 -8.08 6.85
C LYS A 219 -11.59 -7.32 7.99
N ILE A 220 -10.83 -6.54 8.76
CA ILE A 220 -11.37 -5.74 9.86
C ILE A 220 -12.40 -4.73 9.36
N ILE A 221 -12.11 -4.05 8.25
CA ILE A 221 -13.01 -3.07 7.66
C ILE A 221 -14.27 -3.77 7.14
N ALA A 222 -14.12 -4.85 6.36
CA ALA A 222 -15.25 -5.59 5.80
C ALA A 222 -16.20 -6.16 6.88
N GLN A 223 -15.67 -6.60 8.03
CA GLN A 223 -16.46 -7.11 9.15
C GLN A 223 -17.20 -6.02 9.90
N ARG A 224 -16.61 -4.84 10.05
CA ARG A 224 -17.20 -3.75 10.85
C ARG A 224 -18.06 -2.78 10.06
N SER A 225 -17.76 -2.59 8.79
CA SER A 225 -18.46 -1.66 7.90
C SER A 225 -18.23 -2.09 6.44
N PRO A 226 -19.04 -3.00 5.90
CA PRO A 226 -18.84 -3.56 4.56
C PRO A 226 -18.73 -2.51 3.46
N ASP A 227 -19.54 -1.45 3.55
CA ASP A 227 -19.59 -0.38 2.54
C ASP A 227 -18.44 0.62 2.67
N CYS A 228 -17.62 0.50 3.73
CA CYS A 228 -16.56 1.45 3.98
C CYS A 228 -15.50 1.44 2.87
N CYS A 229 -15.17 0.27 2.31
CA CYS A 229 -14.16 0.16 1.27
C CYS A 229 -14.58 0.79 -0.06
N THR A 230 -15.89 0.86 -0.35
CA THR A 230 -16.39 1.52 -1.55
C THR A 230 -16.68 3.00 -1.32
N MET A 231 -17.14 3.38 -0.14
CA MET A 231 -17.38 4.77 0.25
C MET A 231 -16.10 5.55 0.51
N SER A 232 -15.12 4.94 1.14
CA SER A 232 -13.81 5.52 1.46
C SER A 232 -12.69 4.54 1.12
N PRO A 233 -12.37 4.40 -0.18
CA PRO A 233 -11.38 3.43 -0.64
C PRO A 233 -10.03 3.62 0.04
N CYS A 234 -9.42 2.51 0.47
CA CYS A 234 -8.08 2.52 1.02
C CYS A 234 -7.07 3.00 -0.04
N PRO A 235 -5.85 3.41 0.34
CA PRO A 235 -4.88 3.94 -0.61
C PRO A 235 -4.62 3.07 -1.84
N MET A 236 -4.72 1.74 -1.71
CA MET A 236 -4.53 0.80 -2.82
C MET A 236 -5.69 0.84 -3.82
N CYS A 237 -6.93 0.67 -3.33
CA CYS A 237 -8.11 0.75 -4.19
C CYS A 237 -8.27 2.16 -4.77
N SER A 238 -7.97 3.20 -3.97
CA SER A 238 -7.97 4.59 -4.41
C SER A 238 -6.95 4.84 -5.53
N LEU A 239 -5.75 4.26 -5.45
CA LEU A 239 -4.73 4.36 -6.50
C LEU A 239 -5.24 3.77 -7.82
N CYS A 240 -5.83 2.58 -7.78
CA CYS A 240 -6.39 1.95 -8.96
C CYS A 240 -7.51 2.81 -9.57
N GLY A 241 -8.47 3.25 -8.76
CA GLY A 241 -9.58 4.11 -9.24
C GLY A 241 -9.09 5.43 -9.83
N ALA A 242 -8.13 6.09 -9.18
CA ALA A 242 -7.58 7.35 -9.67
C ALA A 242 -6.77 7.21 -10.97
N VAL A 243 -5.94 6.16 -11.08
CA VAL A 243 -5.17 5.88 -12.31
C VAL A 243 -6.10 5.55 -13.47
N ILE A 244 -7.15 4.76 -13.24
CA ILE A 244 -8.15 4.45 -14.28
C ILE A 244 -8.90 5.72 -14.69
N ALA A 245 -9.35 6.54 -13.72
CA ALA A 245 -10.06 7.79 -14.02
C ALA A 245 -9.22 8.78 -14.82
N GLU A 246 -7.92 8.88 -14.50
CA GLU A 246 -6.98 9.72 -15.24
C GLU A 246 -6.73 9.19 -16.66
N GLY A 247 -6.43 7.89 -16.80
CA GLY A 247 -6.11 7.28 -18.09
C GLY A 247 -7.28 7.23 -19.06
N LYS A 248 -8.50 6.98 -18.53
CA LYS A 248 -9.71 6.94 -19.34
C LYS A 248 -10.40 8.31 -19.53
N ASP A 249 -9.89 9.34 -18.87
CA ASP A 249 -10.56 10.65 -18.79
C ASP A 249 -12.06 10.51 -18.50
N SER A 250 -12.41 9.64 -17.56
CA SER A 250 -13.77 9.18 -17.27
C SER A 250 -14.02 9.16 -15.77
N VAL A 251 -15.29 9.25 -15.37
CA VAL A 251 -15.66 9.06 -13.98
C VAL A 251 -15.57 7.57 -13.64
N VAL A 252 -14.93 7.24 -12.53
CA VAL A 252 -14.75 5.85 -12.07
C VAL A 252 -15.33 5.70 -10.67
N THR A 253 -16.14 4.68 -10.43
CA THR A 253 -16.63 4.36 -9.09
C THR A 253 -16.07 3.03 -8.61
N ALA A 254 -15.82 2.92 -7.30
CA ALA A 254 -15.50 1.66 -6.65
C ALA A 254 -16.80 0.96 -6.25
N ASP A 255 -17.24 -0.03 -7.04
CA ASP A 255 -18.54 -0.67 -6.82
C ASP A 255 -18.49 -1.74 -5.74
N GLN A 256 -17.40 -2.49 -5.69
CA GLN A 256 -17.24 -3.60 -4.76
C GLN A 256 -15.80 -3.75 -4.33
N CYS A 257 -15.62 -4.07 -3.06
CA CYS A 257 -14.36 -4.56 -2.54
C CYS A 257 -14.63 -5.81 -1.71
N SER A 258 -14.07 -6.94 -2.11
CA SER A 258 -14.30 -8.23 -1.46
C SER A 258 -12.99 -8.87 -1.04
N VAL A 259 -13.01 -9.52 0.12
CA VAL A 259 -11.89 -10.27 0.68
C VAL A 259 -12.22 -11.75 0.58
N SER A 260 -11.34 -12.52 -0.06
CA SER A 260 -11.53 -13.97 -0.15
C SER A 260 -11.51 -14.62 1.23
N SER A 261 -12.41 -15.58 1.45
CA SER A 261 -12.45 -16.38 2.68
C SER A 261 -11.43 -17.52 2.67
N SER A 262 -11.02 -17.99 1.48
CA SER A 262 -10.18 -19.17 1.30
C SER A 262 -8.73 -18.86 0.91
N SER A 263 -8.48 -17.67 0.38
CA SER A 263 -7.15 -17.22 -0.03
C SER A 263 -6.81 -15.87 0.59
N ARG A 264 -5.57 -15.39 0.38
CA ARG A 264 -5.16 -14.04 0.80
C ARG A 264 -5.41 -13.02 -0.30
N ASP A 265 -6.48 -13.17 -1.07
CA ASP A 265 -6.79 -12.31 -2.19
C ASP A 265 -7.82 -11.25 -1.82
N VAL A 266 -7.63 -10.07 -2.37
CA VAL A 266 -8.58 -8.95 -2.30
C VAL A 266 -8.97 -8.57 -3.72
N THR A 267 -10.26 -8.49 -3.98
CA THR A 267 -10.80 -8.12 -5.30
C THR A 267 -11.55 -6.80 -5.19
N ALA A 268 -11.21 -5.85 -6.07
CA ALA A 268 -11.91 -4.58 -6.22
C ALA A 268 -12.52 -4.50 -7.63
N VAL A 269 -13.77 -4.06 -7.71
CA VAL A 269 -14.50 -3.87 -8.95
C VAL A 269 -14.77 -2.38 -9.14
N PHE A 270 -14.47 -1.88 -10.33
CA PHE A 270 -14.66 -0.48 -10.69
C PHE A 270 -15.53 -0.39 -11.95
N SER A 271 -16.50 0.54 -11.95
CA SER A 271 -17.27 0.93 -13.14
C SER A 271 -16.79 2.25 -13.67
N ILE A 272 -16.75 2.35 -15.00
CA ILE A 272 -16.24 3.50 -15.75
C ILE A 272 -17.44 4.15 -16.47
N PHE A 273 -17.64 5.43 -16.23
CA PHE A 273 -18.68 6.25 -16.85
C PHE A 273 -18.00 7.23 -17.81
N PRO A 274 -18.04 6.96 -19.12
CA PRO A 274 -17.47 7.87 -20.11
C PRO A 274 -18.15 9.24 -20.04
N LEU A 275 -17.34 10.28 -20.04
CA LEU A 275 -17.88 11.63 -20.16
C LEU A 275 -18.36 11.88 -21.59
N PRO A 276 -19.48 12.62 -21.78
CA PRO A 276 -19.90 13.02 -23.11
C PRO A 276 -18.78 13.80 -23.77
N ASP A 277 -18.58 13.53 -25.06
CA ASP A 277 -17.63 14.30 -25.84
C ASP A 277 -18.02 15.77 -25.77
N SER A 278 -17.11 16.60 -25.30
CA SER A 278 -17.27 18.03 -25.43
C SER A 278 -17.25 18.31 -26.94
N SER A 279 -18.43 18.38 -27.55
CA SER A 279 -18.56 18.85 -28.93
C SER A 279 -17.73 20.13 -29.07
N ARG A 280 -16.74 20.03 -29.94
CA ARG A 280 -15.86 21.14 -30.37
C ARG A 280 -16.67 22.31 -30.84
#